data_5d200d6d4d0146b8e9b1fddd174e827a
#
_entry.id   5d200d6d4d0146b8e9b1fddd174e827a
#
_cell.length_a   1.000
_cell.length_b   1.000
_cell.length_c   1.000
_cell.angle_alpha   90.00
_cell.angle_beta   90.00
_cell.angle_gamma   90.00
#
_symmetry.space_group_name_H-M   'P 1'
#
loop_
_entity.id
_entity.type
_entity.pdbx_description
1 polymer ?
#
loop_
_entity_poly.entity_id
_entity_poly.type
_entity_poly.pdbx_seq_one_letter_code
_entity_poly.pdbx_strand_id
1 'polypeptide(L)'
;MKVSVMSRDWTRLQSWTGVWALACISVLMAWPAPSWAQSGALFSTKPAVPVTSAVSSTTGSGVLWSGARPVVSTEQVRAELLVHAPQGIQAGQTLWLGLHIEHQPDWHTYWQNPGDSGLPTRLQWQLPAGWQAGDIAWPLPKKFPIGTLANYGYEGRLLLTVPITVSADFKVPANAPLTVQLQADWLVCRKECIPQEGQFVLSLASAAPQSPHAAWFEKARALSPQKMTQPPANNPAGNGAQTTLSADGKRLNLQVTGLPDSWRGQMLSAFPITPNVVHNAAVQGKDWTQNWQGAVWQAQIPVSEERGDSPQTLRWVIATGPESAPQAPAFELTTPVQGTWPPLAQAAPAEISPALAKALAENARA
;
A
#
# COMPACT_ATOMS: atom_id res chain seq x y z
N MET A 1 55.80 -39.26 -2.28
CA MET A 1 56.60 -38.07 -1.96
C MET A 1 55.87 -37.31 -0.87
N LYS A 2 56.47 -37.26 0.33
CA LYS A 2 56.03 -36.51 1.51
C LYS A 2 56.41 -35.05 1.39
N VAL A 3 55.60 -34.12 1.81
CA VAL A 3 55.94 -32.82 2.42
C VAL A 3 54.63 -32.26 2.96
N SER A 4 54.34 -32.14 4.18
CA SER A 4 54.88 -31.51 5.38
C SER A 4 53.95 -30.32 5.79
N VAL A 5 53.39 -30.49 6.96
CA VAL A 5 52.55 -29.57 7.75
C VAL A 5 53.39 -28.37 8.22
N MET A 6 52.81 -27.19 8.24
CA MET A 6 53.34 -26.10 9.09
C MET A 6 52.18 -25.35 9.74
N SER A 7 52.01 -25.66 11.03
CA SER A 7 51.28 -24.90 12.03
C SER A 7 52.08 -23.66 12.42
N ARG A 8 51.41 -22.55 12.64
CA ARG A 8 51.97 -21.45 13.47
C ARG A 8 50.92 -20.91 14.44
N ASP A 9 51.09 -21.32 15.67
CA ASP A 9 50.59 -20.68 16.86
C ASP A 9 51.12 -19.25 17.00
N TRP A 10 50.27 -18.32 17.38
CA TRP A 10 50.66 -17.07 18.05
C TRP A 10 49.72 -16.78 19.21
N THR A 11 50.06 -17.27 20.38
CA THR A 11 49.63 -16.76 21.67
C THR A 11 50.64 -15.76 22.19
N ARG A 12 50.24 -14.57 22.61
CA ARG A 12 50.73 -13.72 23.72
C ARG A 12 49.97 -12.41 23.71
N LEU A 13 49.06 -12.19 24.69
CA LEU A 13 49.28 -11.49 25.97
C LEU A 13 49.85 -10.08 25.81
N GLN A 14 49.05 -9.07 26.14
CA GLN A 14 49.44 -8.08 27.14
C GLN A 14 48.23 -7.26 27.63
N SER A 15 48.01 -7.35 28.93
CA SER A 15 47.15 -6.56 29.79
C SER A 15 47.71 -5.13 29.94
N TRP A 16 46.85 -4.12 29.87
CA TRP A 16 47.12 -2.82 30.43
C TRP A 16 45.90 -2.35 31.21
N THR A 17 46.06 -2.43 32.50
CA THR A 17 45.24 -1.78 33.52
C THR A 17 45.63 -0.31 33.58
N GLY A 18 44.72 0.60 33.39
CA GLY A 18 44.86 2.03 33.61
C GLY A 18 43.65 2.58 34.35
N VAL A 19 43.76 2.60 35.66
CA VAL A 19 42.85 3.27 36.60
C VAL A 19 43.06 4.78 36.48
N TRP A 20 42.00 5.52 36.11
CA TRP A 20 41.92 6.95 36.38
C TRP A 20 40.59 7.24 37.07
N ALA A 21 40.68 7.41 38.38
CA ALA A 21 39.67 8.05 39.19
C ALA A 21 39.93 9.56 39.22
N LEU A 22 38.93 10.35 38.86
CA LEU A 22 38.90 11.76 39.28
C LEU A 22 37.47 12.31 39.27
N ALA A 23 37.02 12.58 40.47
CA ALA A 23 36.30 13.75 40.96
C ALA A 23 34.98 14.19 40.31
N CYS A 24 33.93 13.94 41.09
CA CYS A 24 32.63 14.63 41.04
C CYS A 24 32.81 16.12 41.31
N ILE A 25 32.32 16.96 40.42
CA ILE A 25 31.86 18.31 40.74
C ILE A 25 30.43 18.44 40.25
N SER A 26 29.48 18.37 41.17
CA SER A 26 28.08 18.64 40.97
C SER A 26 27.85 20.15 40.93
N VAL A 27 27.65 20.71 39.76
CA VAL A 27 27.12 22.08 39.64
C VAL A 27 25.63 21.96 39.30
N LEU A 28 24.81 22.15 40.34
CA LEU A 28 23.38 22.36 40.21
C LEU A 28 23.12 23.74 39.57
N MET A 29 22.92 23.78 38.26
CA MET A 29 22.32 24.95 37.61
C MET A 29 20.83 24.70 37.47
N ALA A 30 20.03 25.34 38.29
CA ALA A 30 18.60 25.48 38.14
C ALA A 30 18.30 26.35 36.92
N TRP A 31 17.73 25.74 35.86
CA TRP A 31 17.15 26.48 34.73
C TRP A 31 15.66 26.69 35.01
N PRO A 32 15.14 27.88 34.78
CA PRO A 32 13.70 28.13 34.88
C PRO A 32 12.99 27.43 33.72
N ALA A 33 11.92 26.71 34.02
CA ALA A 33 11.04 26.07 33.07
C ALA A 33 10.34 27.13 32.22
N PRO A 34 10.32 27.05 30.88
CA PRO A 34 9.47 27.90 30.07
C PRO A 34 8.01 27.43 30.22
N SER A 35 7.15 28.34 30.65
CA SER A 35 5.70 28.19 30.64
C SER A 35 5.21 28.15 29.18
N TRP A 36 4.84 26.98 28.71
CA TRP A 36 4.16 26.85 27.41
C TRP A 36 2.70 27.25 27.58
N ALA A 37 2.39 28.44 27.08
CA ALA A 37 1.01 28.86 26.88
C ALA A 37 0.33 27.89 25.93
N GLN A 38 -0.76 27.29 26.41
CA GLN A 38 -1.66 26.44 25.62
C GLN A 38 -2.36 27.32 24.58
N SER A 39 -1.90 27.26 23.33
CA SER A 39 -2.71 27.73 22.21
C SER A 39 -3.57 26.57 21.73
N GLY A 40 -4.81 26.56 22.19
CA GLY A 40 -5.85 25.65 21.70
C GLY A 40 -6.17 25.95 20.24
N ALA A 41 -5.75 25.10 19.34
CA ALA A 41 -6.22 25.09 17.96
C ALA A 41 -7.64 24.53 17.95
N LEU A 42 -8.61 25.38 17.71
CA LEU A 42 -10.01 25.03 17.47
C LEU A 42 -10.11 24.31 16.12
N PHE A 43 -10.24 22.99 16.14
CA PHE A 43 -10.71 22.25 14.97
C PHE A 43 -12.20 22.53 14.79
N SER A 44 -12.52 23.35 13.80
CA SER A 44 -13.89 23.57 13.36
C SER A 44 -14.38 22.33 12.62
N THR A 45 -15.13 21.47 13.29
CA THR A 45 -15.86 20.38 12.64
C THR A 45 -17.14 20.94 12.04
N LYS A 46 -17.17 21.05 10.72
CA LYS A 46 -18.39 21.32 9.95
C LYS A 46 -19.34 20.12 10.12
N PRO A 47 -20.62 20.30 10.48
CA PRO A 47 -21.53 19.17 10.68
C PRO A 47 -21.79 18.43 9.37
N ALA A 48 -21.79 17.10 9.44
CA ALA A 48 -22.15 16.24 8.35
C ALA A 48 -23.63 16.43 7.98
N VAL A 49 -23.88 16.82 6.74
CA VAL A 49 -25.21 16.89 6.14
C VAL A 49 -25.63 15.46 5.74
N PRO A 50 -26.85 14.99 6.04
CA PRO A 50 -27.31 13.67 5.64
C PRO A 50 -27.41 13.60 4.10
N VAL A 51 -26.70 12.64 3.51
CA VAL A 51 -26.76 12.38 2.06
C VAL A 51 -28.05 11.61 1.78
N THR A 52 -29.08 12.34 1.39
CA THR A 52 -30.26 11.78 0.72
C THR A 52 -29.87 11.53 -0.74
N SER A 53 -29.86 10.27 -1.14
CA SER A 53 -29.60 9.86 -2.53
C SER A 53 -30.75 10.32 -3.43
N ALA A 54 -30.59 11.49 -4.04
CA ALA A 54 -31.36 11.89 -5.21
C ALA A 54 -30.49 11.70 -6.45
N VAL A 55 -30.79 10.68 -7.24
CA VAL A 55 -30.27 10.54 -8.60
C VAL A 55 -30.85 11.67 -9.44
N SER A 56 -30.12 12.77 -9.52
CA SER A 56 -30.40 13.81 -10.50
C SER A 56 -29.38 13.63 -11.64
N SER A 57 -29.90 13.21 -12.79
CA SER A 57 -29.22 13.31 -14.07
C SER A 57 -28.98 14.78 -14.41
N THR A 58 -27.85 15.30 -13.94
CA THR A 58 -27.39 16.63 -14.33
C THR A 58 -26.48 16.46 -15.55
N THR A 59 -26.95 16.91 -16.67
CA THR A 59 -26.17 17.22 -17.90
C THR A 59 -24.90 17.98 -17.47
N GLY A 60 -23.75 17.33 -17.66
CA GLY A 60 -22.46 17.84 -17.17
C GLY A 60 -22.12 19.20 -17.77
N SER A 61 -22.05 20.21 -16.91
CA SER A 61 -21.24 21.39 -17.20
C SER A 61 -19.80 20.93 -17.33
N GLY A 62 -19.31 20.84 -18.56
CA GLY A 62 -17.91 20.54 -18.84
C GLY A 62 -17.02 21.58 -18.16
N VAL A 63 -16.38 21.19 -17.08
CA VAL A 63 -15.24 21.94 -16.54
C VAL A 63 -14.22 21.95 -17.67
N LEU A 64 -14.03 23.12 -18.29
CA LEU A 64 -12.99 23.31 -19.28
C LEU A 64 -11.65 23.21 -18.55
N TRP A 65 -10.96 22.09 -18.72
CA TRP A 65 -9.62 21.82 -18.18
C TRP A 65 -8.59 22.64 -18.96
N SER A 66 -8.72 23.96 -18.90
CA SER A 66 -7.82 24.89 -19.55
C SER A 66 -6.46 24.86 -18.86
N GLY A 67 -5.43 24.42 -19.60
CA GLY A 67 -4.05 24.41 -19.15
C GLY A 67 -3.56 23.11 -18.53
N ALA A 68 -4.36 22.05 -18.47
CA ALA A 68 -3.92 20.74 -18.02
C ALA A 68 -2.82 20.19 -18.95
N ARG A 69 -1.80 19.55 -18.36
CA ARG A 69 -0.63 18.97 -19.04
C ARG A 69 -0.48 17.52 -18.61
N PRO A 70 0.23 16.68 -19.37
CA PRO A 70 0.48 15.30 -18.94
C PRO A 70 1.37 15.19 -17.69
N VAL A 71 1.89 16.30 -17.17
CA VAL A 71 2.82 16.36 -16.03
C VAL A 71 2.35 17.37 -14.98
N VAL A 72 2.38 16.95 -13.73
CA VAL A 72 2.18 17.78 -12.53
C VAL A 72 3.40 17.62 -11.63
N SER A 73 3.96 18.72 -11.12
CA SER A 73 5.10 18.70 -10.20
C SER A 73 4.76 19.49 -8.94
N THR A 74 5.09 18.91 -7.81
CA THR A 74 5.06 19.52 -6.48
C THR A 74 6.47 19.49 -5.89
N GLU A 75 6.66 19.98 -4.69
CA GLU A 75 7.94 19.84 -3.97
C GLU A 75 8.27 18.40 -3.60
N GLN A 76 7.26 17.51 -3.49
CA GLN A 76 7.41 16.15 -2.99
C GLN A 76 7.42 15.11 -4.11
N VAL A 77 6.70 15.37 -5.21
CA VAL A 77 6.58 14.41 -6.31
C VAL A 77 6.52 15.08 -7.67
N ARG A 78 6.97 14.35 -8.69
CA ARG A 78 6.66 14.63 -10.10
C ARG A 78 5.77 13.50 -10.61
N ALA A 79 4.56 13.85 -11.02
CA ALA A 79 3.58 12.91 -11.55
C ALA A 79 3.38 13.12 -13.06
N GLU A 80 3.25 12.04 -13.84
CA GLU A 80 3.12 12.08 -15.30
C GLU A 80 2.16 11.00 -15.80
N LEU A 81 1.21 11.38 -16.65
CA LEU A 81 0.30 10.45 -17.31
C LEU A 81 0.96 9.90 -18.58
N LEU A 82 1.09 8.58 -18.65
CA LEU A 82 1.75 7.85 -19.72
C LEU A 82 0.79 6.91 -20.46
N VAL A 83 1.16 6.55 -21.71
CA VAL A 83 0.44 5.58 -22.55
C VAL A 83 1.35 4.46 -23.00
N HIS A 84 0.77 3.27 -23.08
CA HIS A 84 1.36 2.09 -23.73
C HIS A 84 0.34 1.44 -24.66
N ALA A 85 0.43 1.79 -25.90
CA ALA A 85 -0.39 1.29 -27.01
C ALA A 85 0.53 0.88 -28.18
N PRO A 86 1.25 -0.25 -28.07
CA PRO A 86 2.28 -0.65 -29.04
C PRO A 86 1.72 -0.98 -30.42
N GLN A 87 0.43 -1.27 -30.52
CA GLN A 87 -0.28 -1.54 -31.76
C GLN A 87 -1.17 -0.38 -32.23
N GLY A 88 -1.04 0.80 -31.59
CA GLY A 88 -2.00 1.89 -31.73
C GLY A 88 -3.30 1.61 -31.00
N ILE A 89 -4.33 2.42 -31.32
CA ILE A 89 -5.66 2.28 -30.72
C ILE A 89 -6.51 1.48 -31.69
N GLN A 90 -7.04 0.34 -31.24
CA GLN A 90 -7.85 -0.56 -32.05
C GLN A 90 -9.13 -0.95 -31.32
N ALA A 91 -10.24 -1.06 -32.08
CA ALA A 91 -11.49 -1.54 -31.55
C ALA A 91 -11.38 -2.98 -31.01
N GLY A 92 -11.98 -3.25 -29.85
CA GLY A 92 -11.93 -4.54 -29.20
C GLY A 92 -10.60 -4.87 -28.51
N GLN A 93 -9.63 -3.96 -28.52
CA GLN A 93 -8.31 -4.19 -27.91
C GLN A 93 -8.16 -3.44 -26.57
N THR A 94 -7.20 -3.89 -25.80
CA THR A 94 -6.80 -3.23 -24.56
C THR A 94 -5.49 -2.47 -24.76
N LEU A 95 -5.46 -1.21 -24.40
CA LEU A 95 -4.24 -0.42 -24.20
C LEU A 95 -4.02 -0.17 -22.70
N TRP A 96 -2.87 0.37 -22.33
CA TRP A 96 -2.56 0.70 -20.96
C TRP A 96 -2.30 2.19 -20.79
N LEU A 97 -2.91 2.77 -19.76
CA LEU A 97 -2.54 4.08 -19.26
C LEU A 97 -1.80 3.89 -17.92
N GLY A 98 -0.95 4.83 -17.56
CA GLY A 98 -0.19 4.74 -16.31
C GLY A 98 0.07 6.11 -15.71
N LEU A 99 -0.16 6.23 -14.39
CA LEU A 99 0.31 7.37 -13.61
C LEU A 99 1.70 7.04 -13.07
N HIS A 100 2.72 7.68 -13.65
CA HIS A 100 4.08 7.63 -13.14
C HIS A 100 4.24 8.67 -12.04
N ILE A 101 4.72 8.26 -10.87
CA ILE A 101 5.03 9.14 -9.73
C ILE A 101 6.52 8.95 -9.39
N GLU A 102 7.28 10.03 -9.45
CA GLU A 102 8.66 10.09 -8.98
C GLU A 102 8.69 10.88 -7.67
N HIS A 103 8.99 10.19 -6.58
CA HIS A 103 9.05 10.78 -5.24
C HIS A 103 10.41 11.44 -5.01
N GLN A 104 10.42 12.57 -4.32
CA GLN A 104 11.64 13.09 -3.72
C GLN A 104 12.17 12.13 -2.64
N PRO A 105 13.46 12.17 -2.31
CA PRO A 105 14.04 11.30 -1.27
C PRO A 105 13.24 11.32 0.03
N ASP A 106 13.04 10.12 0.61
CA ASP A 106 12.31 9.86 1.84
C ASP A 106 10.79 10.10 1.78
N TRP A 107 10.23 10.59 0.67
CA TRP A 107 8.80 10.70 0.47
C TRP A 107 8.23 9.42 -0.11
N HIS A 108 7.01 9.04 0.34
CA HIS A 108 6.31 7.85 -0.10
C HIS A 108 4.82 8.10 -0.32
N THR A 109 4.22 7.33 -1.19
CA THR A 109 2.76 7.20 -1.36
C THR A 109 2.31 5.80 -0.98
N TYR A 110 1.00 5.57 -0.93
CA TYR A 110 0.40 4.40 -0.32
C TYR A 110 -0.07 3.36 -1.33
N TRP A 111 -0.04 2.10 -0.91
CA TRP A 111 -0.63 0.96 -1.62
C TRP A 111 -2.15 0.92 -1.44
N GLN A 112 -2.85 -0.02 -2.13
CA GLN A 112 -4.30 -0.19 -2.03
C GLN A 112 -4.80 -0.43 -0.60
N ASN A 113 -4.04 -1.14 0.22
CA ASN A 113 -4.17 -1.15 1.67
C ASN A 113 -3.02 -0.33 2.26
N PRO A 114 -3.27 0.85 2.80
CA PRO A 114 -2.22 1.73 3.29
C PRO A 114 -1.57 1.26 4.60
N GLY A 115 -2.14 0.26 5.27
CA GLY A 115 -1.73 -0.18 6.61
C GLY A 115 -2.48 0.58 7.71
N ASP A 116 -1.75 0.99 8.75
CA ASP A 116 -2.33 1.61 9.95
C ASP A 116 -2.72 3.08 9.74
N SER A 117 -2.18 3.73 8.73
CA SER A 117 -2.49 5.13 8.41
C SER A 117 -2.31 5.41 6.92
N GLY A 118 -2.80 6.56 6.46
CA GLY A 118 -2.67 6.98 5.06
C GLY A 118 -3.88 6.66 4.19
N LEU A 119 -3.78 7.01 2.92
CA LEU A 119 -4.83 6.82 1.92
C LEU A 119 -4.22 6.35 0.59
N PRO A 120 -4.82 5.37 -0.10
CA PRO A 120 -4.36 4.93 -1.40
C PRO A 120 -4.59 6.01 -2.46
N THR A 121 -3.73 6.00 -3.50
CA THR A 121 -3.93 6.84 -4.68
C THR A 121 -5.25 6.48 -5.36
N ARG A 122 -6.00 7.49 -5.79
CA ARG A 122 -7.26 7.35 -6.52
C ARG A 122 -7.13 7.95 -7.90
N LEU A 123 -7.73 7.30 -8.90
CA LEU A 123 -7.70 7.70 -10.30
C LEU A 123 -9.13 7.81 -10.82
N GLN A 124 -9.51 8.99 -11.30
CA GLN A 124 -10.82 9.26 -11.88
C GLN A 124 -10.63 9.64 -13.34
N TRP A 125 -11.15 8.79 -14.23
CA TRP A 125 -10.92 8.91 -15.65
C TRP A 125 -12.09 9.58 -16.39
N GLN A 126 -11.75 10.45 -17.34
CA GLN A 126 -12.65 10.87 -18.41
C GLN A 126 -12.07 10.36 -19.72
N LEU A 127 -12.72 9.33 -20.25
CA LEU A 127 -12.28 8.60 -21.43
C LEU A 127 -13.17 8.90 -22.63
N PRO A 128 -12.69 8.69 -23.86
CA PRO A 128 -13.54 8.69 -25.04
C PRO A 128 -14.72 7.74 -24.91
N ALA A 129 -15.86 8.08 -25.53
CA ALA A 129 -17.04 7.21 -25.52
C ALA A 129 -16.69 5.81 -26.04
N GLY A 130 -17.17 4.76 -25.37
CA GLY A 130 -16.87 3.37 -25.69
C GLY A 130 -15.53 2.85 -25.13
N TRP A 131 -14.82 3.64 -24.31
CA TRP A 131 -13.65 3.18 -23.57
C TRP A 131 -14.01 2.93 -22.13
N GLN A 132 -13.36 1.93 -21.52
CA GLN A 132 -13.59 1.57 -20.12
C GLN A 132 -12.25 1.36 -19.40
N ALA A 133 -12.07 2.03 -18.26
CA ALA A 133 -10.94 1.78 -17.37
C ALA A 133 -11.22 0.55 -16.50
N GLY A 134 -10.23 -0.31 -16.37
CA GLY A 134 -10.20 -1.36 -15.36
C GLY A 134 -9.61 -0.87 -14.05
N ASP A 135 -9.33 -1.80 -13.14
CA ASP A 135 -8.70 -1.51 -11.85
C ASP A 135 -7.20 -1.17 -12.00
N ILE A 136 -6.67 -0.45 -11.03
CA ILE A 136 -5.24 -0.22 -10.92
C ILE A 136 -4.53 -1.56 -10.72
N ALA A 137 -3.55 -1.88 -11.57
CA ALA A 137 -2.64 -2.99 -11.35
C ALA A 137 -1.55 -2.53 -10.36
N TRP A 138 -1.83 -2.73 -9.08
CA TRP A 138 -0.96 -2.30 -8.00
C TRP A 138 0.35 -3.10 -7.99
N PRO A 139 1.53 -2.45 -8.09
CA PRO A 139 2.81 -3.14 -7.92
C PRO A 139 2.97 -3.69 -6.50
N LEU A 140 3.91 -4.61 -6.32
CA LEU A 140 4.32 -5.14 -5.02
C LEU A 140 4.76 -4.00 -4.09
N PRO A 141 4.11 -3.82 -2.92
CA PRO A 141 4.44 -2.72 -2.00
C PRO A 141 5.66 -3.03 -1.14
N LYS A 142 6.17 -2.01 -0.45
CA LYS A 142 7.07 -2.15 0.70
C LYS A 142 6.34 -1.84 1.99
N LYS A 143 6.83 -2.40 3.10
CA LYS A 143 6.38 -2.08 4.45
C LYS A 143 7.28 -0.98 5.03
N PHE A 144 6.66 0.06 5.56
CA PHE A 144 7.30 1.22 6.20
C PHE A 144 6.93 1.22 7.69
N PRO A 145 7.83 0.81 8.60
CA PRO A 145 7.59 0.93 10.04
C PRO A 145 7.58 2.40 10.47
N ILE A 146 6.60 2.79 11.28
CA ILE A 146 6.44 4.15 11.82
C ILE A 146 6.14 4.05 13.32
N GLY A 147 7.15 4.00 14.16
CA GLY A 147 6.99 3.77 15.59
C GLY A 147 6.32 2.41 15.88
N THR A 148 5.13 2.43 16.47
CA THR A 148 4.31 1.24 16.74
C THR A 148 3.33 0.89 15.62
N LEU A 149 3.35 1.64 14.52
CA LEU A 149 2.50 1.49 13.34
C LEU A 149 3.33 1.02 12.14
N ALA A 150 2.67 0.55 11.09
CA ALA A 150 3.30 0.30 9.81
C ALA A 150 2.36 0.62 8.64
N ASN A 151 2.96 1.18 7.58
CA ASN A 151 2.27 1.46 6.34
C ASN A 151 2.79 0.58 5.21
N TYR A 152 1.98 0.43 4.17
CA TYR A 152 2.36 -0.21 2.92
C TYR A 152 2.30 0.81 1.79
N GLY A 153 3.35 0.86 0.97
CA GLY A 153 3.42 1.89 -0.05
C GLY A 153 4.66 1.81 -0.94
N TYR A 154 5.02 2.97 -1.48
CA TYR A 154 6.03 3.12 -2.52
C TYR A 154 6.87 4.36 -2.31
N GLU A 155 8.16 4.24 -2.59
CA GLU A 155 9.14 5.33 -2.65
C GLU A 155 9.88 5.31 -3.99
N GLY A 156 10.59 6.38 -4.31
CA GLY A 156 11.32 6.50 -5.56
C GLY A 156 10.40 6.54 -6.79
N ARG A 157 10.59 5.66 -7.77
CA ARG A 157 9.79 5.61 -9.01
C ARG A 157 8.69 4.58 -8.92
N LEU A 158 7.46 5.01 -9.14
CA LEU A 158 6.25 4.19 -9.17
C LEU A 158 5.54 4.39 -10.51
N LEU A 159 5.01 3.33 -11.10
CA LEU A 159 4.07 3.40 -12.21
C LEU A 159 2.80 2.60 -11.85
N LEU A 160 1.71 3.30 -11.61
CA LEU A 160 0.38 2.71 -11.43
C LEU A 160 -0.26 2.54 -12.81
N THR A 161 -0.39 1.31 -13.26
CA THR A 161 -0.93 1.01 -14.59
C THR A 161 -2.40 0.60 -14.53
N VAL A 162 -3.17 1.03 -15.52
CA VAL A 162 -4.60 0.73 -15.65
C VAL A 162 -4.87 0.21 -17.06
N PRO A 163 -5.48 -0.98 -17.21
CA PRO A 163 -5.92 -1.47 -18.52
C PRO A 163 -7.13 -0.67 -18.98
N ILE A 164 -7.08 -0.22 -20.22
CA ILE A 164 -8.19 0.51 -20.86
C ILE A 164 -8.72 -0.35 -22.00
N THR A 165 -9.93 -0.83 -21.87
CA THR A 165 -10.60 -1.62 -22.91
C THR A 165 -11.33 -0.68 -23.87
N VAL A 166 -11.03 -0.82 -25.16
CA VAL A 166 -11.71 -0.12 -26.26
C VAL A 166 -12.85 -1.00 -26.76
N SER A 167 -14.07 -0.47 -26.81
CA SER A 167 -15.24 -1.22 -27.29
C SER A 167 -15.02 -1.76 -28.72
N ALA A 168 -15.59 -2.93 -29.03
CA ALA A 168 -15.47 -3.58 -30.32
C ALA A 168 -16.15 -2.80 -31.46
N ASP A 169 -17.13 -1.98 -31.15
CA ASP A 169 -17.86 -1.11 -32.06
C ASP A 169 -17.27 0.31 -32.17
N PHE A 170 -16.17 0.58 -31.43
CA PHE A 170 -15.51 1.88 -31.46
C PHE A 170 -14.95 2.20 -32.84
N LYS A 171 -15.32 3.35 -33.35
CA LYS A 171 -14.80 3.84 -34.63
C LYS A 171 -13.60 4.73 -34.38
N VAL A 172 -12.41 4.20 -34.66
CA VAL A 172 -11.16 4.95 -34.53
C VAL A 172 -11.14 6.12 -35.49
N PRO A 173 -11.03 7.38 -35.04
CA PRO A 173 -10.97 8.54 -35.91
C PRO A 173 -9.71 8.51 -36.79
N ALA A 174 -9.85 8.73 -38.08
CA ALA A 174 -8.71 8.65 -39.02
C ALA A 174 -7.68 9.77 -38.81
N ASN A 175 -8.12 10.99 -38.47
CA ASN A 175 -7.27 12.18 -38.44
C ASN A 175 -7.50 13.09 -37.21
N ALA A 176 -8.20 12.62 -36.19
CA ALA A 176 -8.42 13.39 -34.97
C ALA A 176 -7.77 12.72 -33.78
N PRO A 177 -7.06 13.46 -32.91
CA PRO A 177 -6.52 12.90 -31.71
C PRO A 177 -7.65 12.52 -30.73
N LEU A 178 -7.39 11.50 -29.94
CA LEU A 178 -8.26 11.09 -28.84
C LEU A 178 -7.72 11.70 -27.54
N THR A 179 -8.59 12.31 -26.76
CA THR A 179 -8.19 12.95 -25.52
C THR A 179 -8.59 12.09 -24.32
N VAL A 180 -7.64 11.81 -23.46
CA VAL A 180 -7.82 11.17 -22.17
C VAL A 180 -7.58 12.22 -21.08
N GLN A 181 -8.48 12.27 -20.10
CA GLN A 181 -8.30 13.11 -18.92
C GLN A 181 -8.28 12.25 -17.67
N LEU A 182 -7.45 12.63 -16.72
CA LEU A 182 -7.30 11.97 -15.43
C LEU A 182 -7.27 13.02 -14.32
N GLN A 183 -8.16 12.87 -13.34
CA GLN A 183 -7.99 13.46 -12.01
C GLN A 183 -7.37 12.37 -11.11
N ALA A 184 -6.24 12.68 -10.50
CA ALA A 184 -5.59 11.78 -9.55
C ALA A 184 -5.41 12.46 -8.21
N ASP A 185 -5.73 11.74 -7.14
CA ASP A 185 -5.56 12.18 -5.76
C ASP A 185 -4.62 11.21 -5.06
N TRP A 186 -3.62 11.72 -4.34
CA TRP A 186 -2.69 10.91 -3.56
C TRP A 186 -2.31 11.61 -2.25
N LEU A 187 -1.97 10.81 -1.27
CA LEU A 187 -1.35 11.27 -0.04
C LEU A 187 0.15 10.99 -0.12
N VAL A 188 0.98 12.00 0.07
CA VAL A 188 2.44 11.84 0.09
C VAL A 188 2.96 12.18 1.48
N CYS A 189 3.76 11.27 2.05
CA CYS A 189 4.18 11.38 3.45
C CYS A 189 5.69 11.17 3.61
N ARG A 190 6.24 11.82 4.65
CA ARG A 190 7.59 11.58 5.19
C ARG A 190 7.54 11.64 6.73
N LYS A 191 7.56 12.84 7.32
CA LYS A 191 7.25 13.10 8.74
C LYS A 191 5.82 13.62 8.88
N GLU A 192 5.35 14.30 7.87
CA GLU A 192 4.02 14.86 7.71
C GLU A 192 3.38 14.25 6.46
N CYS A 193 2.06 14.24 6.41
CA CYS A 193 1.30 13.74 5.28
C CYS A 193 0.58 14.90 4.59
N ILE A 194 0.83 15.05 3.30
CA ILE A 194 0.32 16.15 2.47
C ILE A 194 -0.63 15.57 1.43
N PRO A 195 -1.93 15.86 1.49
CA PRO A 195 -2.86 15.55 0.42
C PRO A 195 -2.50 16.37 -0.82
N GLN A 196 -2.40 15.71 -1.95
CA GLN A 196 -2.12 16.32 -3.24
C GLN A 196 -3.02 15.75 -4.31
N GLU A 197 -3.22 16.55 -5.36
CA GLU A 197 -4.00 16.16 -6.53
C GLU A 197 -3.29 16.60 -7.82
N GLY A 198 -3.67 15.95 -8.92
CA GLY A 198 -3.18 16.30 -10.24
C GLY A 198 -4.26 16.14 -11.30
N GLN A 199 -4.32 17.09 -12.21
CA GLN A 199 -5.16 17.03 -13.40
C GLN A 199 -4.28 16.84 -14.62
N PHE A 200 -4.54 15.77 -15.36
CA PHE A 200 -3.73 15.37 -16.50
C PHE A 200 -4.59 15.30 -17.77
N VAL A 201 -4.04 15.78 -18.86
CA VAL A 201 -4.62 15.63 -20.18
C VAL A 201 -3.58 15.03 -21.12
N LEU A 202 -3.93 13.93 -21.76
CA LEU A 202 -3.09 13.25 -22.72
C LEU A 202 -3.80 13.16 -24.08
N SER A 203 -3.16 13.65 -25.13
CA SER A 203 -3.63 13.54 -26.49
C SER A 203 -2.98 12.34 -27.15
N LEU A 204 -3.81 11.40 -27.61
CA LEU A 204 -3.39 10.15 -28.23
C LEU A 204 -3.57 10.21 -29.74
N ALA A 205 -2.55 9.83 -30.49
CA ALA A 205 -2.69 9.62 -31.93
C ALA A 205 -3.55 8.37 -32.16
N SER A 206 -4.58 8.48 -32.99
CA SER A 206 -5.56 7.40 -33.15
C SER A 206 -4.96 6.14 -33.79
N ALA A 207 -4.12 6.25 -34.80
CA ALA A 207 -3.69 5.10 -35.61
C ALA A 207 -2.21 4.69 -35.38
N ALA A 208 -1.39 5.56 -34.81
CA ALA A 208 0.04 5.28 -34.65
C ALA A 208 0.34 4.52 -33.36
N PRO A 209 1.32 3.58 -33.35
CA PRO A 209 1.86 3.00 -32.13
C PRO A 209 2.38 4.08 -31.18
N GLN A 210 2.06 3.94 -29.87
CA GLN A 210 2.44 4.90 -28.85
C GLN A 210 2.90 4.19 -27.60
N SER A 211 4.20 4.06 -27.42
CA SER A 211 4.78 3.38 -26.25
C SER A 211 6.17 3.94 -25.94
N PRO A 212 6.29 5.27 -25.71
CA PRO A 212 7.59 5.89 -25.48
C PRO A 212 8.30 5.36 -24.22
N HIS A 213 7.53 4.79 -23.27
CA HIS A 213 8.00 4.27 -22.00
C HIS A 213 7.71 2.76 -21.84
N ALA A 214 7.74 1.97 -22.93
CA ALA A 214 7.41 0.54 -22.92
C ALA A 214 8.12 -0.24 -21.79
N ALA A 215 9.41 -0.03 -21.59
CA ALA A 215 10.17 -0.69 -20.53
C ALA A 215 9.66 -0.41 -19.11
N TRP A 216 9.07 0.76 -18.87
CA TRP A 216 8.48 1.08 -17.56
C TRP A 216 7.18 0.31 -17.33
N PHE A 217 6.34 0.19 -18.36
CA PHE A 217 5.14 -0.64 -18.30
C PHE A 217 5.46 -2.13 -18.12
N GLU A 218 6.47 -2.64 -18.82
CA GLU A 218 6.94 -4.02 -18.64
C GLU A 218 7.45 -4.26 -17.22
N LYS A 219 8.25 -3.33 -16.67
CA LYS A 219 8.71 -3.40 -15.29
C LYS A 219 7.55 -3.34 -14.29
N ALA A 220 6.60 -2.42 -14.46
CA ALA A 220 5.43 -2.32 -13.59
C ALA A 220 4.61 -3.62 -13.62
N ARG A 221 4.41 -4.20 -14.80
CA ARG A 221 3.72 -5.49 -14.97
C ARG A 221 4.46 -6.64 -14.28
N ALA A 222 5.78 -6.68 -14.39
CA ALA A 222 6.60 -7.70 -13.71
C ALA A 222 6.55 -7.57 -12.17
N LEU A 223 6.36 -6.36 -11.65
CA LEU A 223 6.18 -6.08 -10.23
C LEU A 223 4.74 -6.28 -9.73
N SER A 224 3.76 -6.37 -10.64
CA SER A 224 2.36 -6.58 -10.25
C SER A 224 2.14 -8.04 -9.88
N PRO A 225 1.50 -8.33 -8.72
CA PRO A 225 1.22 -9.68 -8.30
C PRO A 225 0.35 -10.43 -9.30
N GLN A 226 0.69 -11.68 -9.58
CA GLN A 226 -0.09 -12.56 -10.43
C GLN A 226 -1.20 -13.21 -9.60
N LYS A 227 -2.43 -13.24 -10.11
CA LYS A 227 -3.51 -13.93 -9.43
C LYS A 227 -3.22 -15.44 -9.40
N MET A 228 -3.15 -16.00 -8.20
CA MET A 228 -3.05 -17.43 -8.04
C MET A 228 -4.43 -18.06 -8.29
N THR A 229 -4.54 -18.82 -9.38
CA THR A 229 -5.75 -19.59 -9.67
C THR A 229 -5.86 -20.71 -8.63
N GLN A 230 -6.88 -20.64 -7.79
CA GLN A 230 -7.23 -21.77 -6.93
C GLN A 230 -7.73 -22.94 -7.80
N PRO A 231 -7.31 -24.17 -7.55
CA PRO A 231 -7.88 -25.32 -8.21
C PRO A 231 -9.34 -25.49 -7.80
N PRO A 232 -10.15 -26.16 -8.64
CA PRO A 232 -11.54 -26.42 -8.31
C PRO A 232 -11.65 -27.18 -6.98
N ALA A 233 -12.67 -26.85 -6.20
CA ALA A 233 -12.92 -27.35 -4.83
C ALA A 233 -12.96 -28.88 -4.68
N ASN A 234 -12.96 -29.64 -5.77
CA ASN A 234 -13.06 -31.09 -5.81
C ASN A 234 -11.72 -31.83 -5.82
N ASN A 235 -10.59 -31.12 -5.67
CA ASN A 235 -9.28 -31.75 -5.59
C ASN A 235 -8.76 -31.68 -4.14
N PRO A 236 -8.92 -32.71 -3.30
CA PRO A 236 -8.48 -32.73 -1.90
C PRO A 236 -6.94 -32.67 -1.74
N ALA A 237 -6.19 -32.92 -2.81
CA ALA A 237 -4.74 -32.70 -2.88
C ALA A 237 -4.41 -31.34 -3.52
N GLY A 238 -5.42 -30.50 -3.76
CA GLY A 238 -5.33 -29.27 -4.56
C GLY A 238 -4.48 -28.21 -3.91
N ASN A 239 -3.71 -27.57 -4.76
CA ASN A 239 -3.06 -26.30 -4.50
C ASN A 239 -4.11 -25.33 -3.97
N GLY A 240 -4.03 -24.92 -2.75
CA GLY A 240 -5.02 -24.05 -2.15
C GLY A 240 -4.39 -23.14 -1.11
N ALA A 241 -5.01 -22.02 -0.89
CA ALA A 241 -4.69 -21.16 0.22
C ALA A 241 -5.88 -21.15 1.18
N GLN A 242 -5.60 -21.30 2.47
CA GLN A 242 -6.60 -21.22 3.51
C GLN A 242 -6.09 -20.43 4.70
N THR A 243 -6.99 -19.82 5.42
CA THR A 243 -6.69 -19.12 6.67
C THR A 243 -7.56 -19.72 7.77
N THR A 244 -6.94 -20.12 8.87
CA THR A 244 -7.65 -20.61 10.05
C THR A 244 -7.37 -19.65 11.22
N LEU A 245 -8.42 -19.20 11.88
CA LEU A 245 -8.30 -18.41 13.09
C LEU A 245 -7.89 -19.33 14.26
N SER A 246 -6.94 -18.90 15.08
CA SER A 246 -6.59 -19.62 16.31
C SER A 246 -7.77 -19.68 17.29
N ALA A 247 -7.78 -20.66 18.18
CA ALA A 247 -8.88 -20.85 19.14
C ALA A 247 -9.12 -19.63 20.04
N ASP A 248 -8.06 -18.86 20.34
CA ASP A 248 -8.13 -17.61 21.12
C ASP A 248 -8.48 -16.38 20.25
N GLY A 249 -8.62 -16.55 18.94
CA GLY A 249 -8.93 -15.50 17.98
C GLY A 249 -7.81 -14.47 17.75
N LYS A 250 -6.61 -14.70 18.28
CA LYS A 250 -5.51 -13.72 18.23
C LYS A 250 -4.55 -13.89 17.06
N ARG A 251 -4.61 -15.02 16.34
CA ARG A 251 -3.70 -15.32 15.24
C ARG A 251 -4.45 -15.90 14.04
N LEU A 252 -3.98 -15.53 12.86
CA LEU A 252 -4.34 -16.13 11.59
C LEU A 252 -3.27 -17.14 11.19
N ASN A 253 -3.63 -18.39 11.02
CA ASN A 253 -2.79 -19.45 10.49
C ASN A 253 -3.03 -19.53 8.98
N LEU A 254 -2.18 -18.87 8.20
CA LEU A 254 -2.24 -18.87 6.74
C LEU A 254 -1.46 -20.09 6.22
N GLN A 255 -2.05 -20.88 5.35
CA GLN A 255 -1.42 -22.00 4.66
C GLN A 255 -1.57 -21.81 3.16
N VAL A 256 -0.46 -21.94 2.42
CA VAL A 256 -0.43 -21.77 0.97
C VAL A 256 0.31 -22.93 0.34
N THR A 257 -0.35 -23.57 -0.65
CA THR A 257 0.24 -24.59 -1.52
C THR A 257 0.29 -24.08 -2.96
N GLY A 258 1.13 -24.70 -3.80
CA GLY A 258 1.25 -24.28 -5.21
C GLY A 258 2.12 -23.06 -5.46
N LEU A 259 2.87 -22.60 -4.46
CA LEU A 259 3.95 -21.66 -4.66
C LEU A 259 5.09 -22.31 -5.45
N PRO A 260 5.89 -21.55 -6.21
CA PRO A 260 7.01 -22.09 -7.00
C PRO A 260 7.97 -22.94 -6.15
N ASP A 261 8.41 -24.06 -6.67
CA ASP A 261 9.36 -24.94 -5.98
C ASP A 261 10.66 -24.23 -5.60
N SER A 262 11.08 -23.23 -6.40
CA SER A 262 12.24 -22.41 -6.13
C SER A 262 12.09 -21.52 -4.87
N TRP A 263 10.87 -21.40 -4.33
CA TRP A 263 10.62 -20.61 -3.10
C TRP A 263 10.73 -21.44 -1.82
N ARG A 264 10.80 -22.78 -1.95
CA ARG A 264 10.89 -23.68 -0.79
C ARG A 264 12.09 -23.32 0.09
N GLY A 265 11.82 -23.16 1.38
CA GLY A 265 12.82 -22.79 2.38
C GLY A 265 13.21 -21.31 2.36
N GLN A 266 12.70 -20.51 1.42
CA GLN A 266 12.91 -19.07 1.44
C GLN A 266 11.99 -18.36 2.43
N MET A 267 12.46 -17.19 2.88
CA MET A 267 11.64 -16.25 3.65
C MET A 267 10.67 -15.55 2.68
N LEU A 268 9.38 -15.57 3.00
CA LEU A 268 8.35 -14.88 2.23
C LEU A 268 7.78 -13.71 3.01
N SER A 269 7.40 -12.66 2.29
CA SER A 269 6.58 -11.54 2.79
C SER A 269 5.12 -11.84 2.56
N ALA A 270 4.26 -11.38 3.46
CA ALA A 270 2.81 -11.49 3.36
C ALA A 270 2.18 -10.11 3.57
N PHE A 271 1.64 -9.53 2.50
CA PHE A 271 0.97 -8.23 2.54
C PHE A 271 -0.54 -8.42 2.51
N PRO A 272 -1.29 -7.96 3.52
CA PRO A 272 -2.74 -8.06 3.52
C PRO A 272 -3.34 -7.04 2.53
N ILE A 273 -4.14 -7.50 1.57
CA ILE A 273 -4.96 -6.60 0.75
C ILE A 273 -6.22 -6.20 1.54
N THR A 274 -6.78 -7.14 2.32
CA THR A 274 -7.91 -6.85 3.21
C THR A 274 -7.45 -5.98 4.37
N PRO A 275 -7.94 -4.74 4.50
CA PRO A 275 -7.48 -3.81 5.52
C PRO A 275 -8.04 -4.14 6.90
N ASN A 276 -7.47 -3.55 7.94
CA ASN A 276 -7.98 -3.53 9.32
C ASN A 276 -8.20 -4.91 9.98
N VAL A 277 -7.45 -5.93 9.57
CA VAL A 277 -7.59 -7.30 10.12
C VAL A 277 -6.35 -7.75 10.86
N VAL A 278 -5.16 -7.43 10.35
CA VAL A 278 -3.88 -7.86 10.92
C VAL A 278 -3.19 -6.71 11.66
N HIS A 279 -2.35 -7.06 12.61
CA HIS A 279 -1.45 -6.11 13.24
C HIS A 279 -0.31 -5.76 12.28
N ASN A 280 -0.48 -4.66 11.51
CA ASN A 280 0.44 -4.31 10.41
C ASN A 280 1.88 -4.07 10.88
N ALA A 281 2.08 -3.54 12.10
CA ALA A 281 3.41 -3.31 12.66
C ALA A 281 4.13 -4.57 13.12
N ALA A 282 3.47 -5.74 13.15
CA ALA A 282 4.09 -7.00 13.56
C ALA A 282 5.35 -7.31 12.74
N VAL A 283 6.45 -7.59 13.44
CA VAL A 283 7.76 -7.84 12.85
C VAL A 283 7.93 -9.32 12.56
N GLN A 284 8.31 -9.64 11.33
CA GLN A 284 8.60 -10.99 10.89
C GLN A 284 9.76 -11.61 11.69
N GLY A 285 9.55 -12.85 12.16
CA GLY A 285 10.52 -13.59 12.97
C GLY A 285 10.48 -13.22 14.47
N LYS A 286 9.76 -12.16 14.86
CA LYS A 286 9.55 -11.76 16.24
C LYS A 286 8.09 -11.88 16.65
N ASP A 287 7.21 -11.15 15.99
CA ASP A 287 5.79 -11.05 16.33
C ASP A 287 4.95 -12.02 15.50
N TRP A 288 5.41 -12.37 14.31
CA TRP A 288 4.84 -13.41 13.47
C TRP A 288 5.91 -14.34 12.89
N THR A 289 5.54 -15.58 12.64
CA THR A 289 6.45 -16.64 12.22
C THR A 289 5.96 -17.32 10.95
N GLN A 290 6.90 -17.91 10.23
CA GLN A 290 6.62 -18.73 9.06
C GLN A 290 7.50 -19.97 9.01
N ASN A 291 7.02 -21.01 8.36
CA ASN A 291 7.78 -22.22 8.07
C ASN A 291 7.31 -22.89 6.80
N TRP A 292 8.10 -23.84 6.32
CA TRP A 292 7.74 -24.71 5.23
C TRP A 292 7.57 -26.16 5.72
N GLN A 293 6.47 -26.78 5.35
CA GLN A 293 6.23 -28.21 5.54
C GLN A 293 6.09 -28.87 4.17
N GLY A 294 7.22 -29.39 3.66
CA GLY A 294 7.26 -29.88 2.28
C GLY A 294 6.97 -28.76 1.27
N ALA A 295 5.88 -28.87 0.54
CA ALA A 295 5.42 -27.89 -0.44
C ALA A 295 4.44 -26.86 0.15
N VAL A 296 4.11 -26.94 1.42
CA VAL A 296 3.16 -26.04 2.09
C VAL A 296 3.92 -24.96 2.83
N TRP A 297 3.70 -23.70 2.47
CA TRP A 297 4.13 -22.56 3.24
C TRP A 297 3.08 -22.22 4.29
N GLN A 298 3.53 -21.95 5.50
CA GLN A 298 2.67 -21.63 6.64
C GLN A 298 3.16 -20.35 7.32
N ALA A 299 2.21 -19.50 7.75
CA ALA A 299 2.49 -18.30 8.51
C ALA A 299 1.49 -18.12 9.64
N GLN A 300 1.98 -17.64 10.80
CA GLN A 300 1.15 -17.29 11.95
C GLN A 300 1.22 -15.78 12.15
N ILE A 301 0.17 -15.07 11.73
CA ILE A 301 0.11 -13.61 11.67
C ILE A 301 -0.84 -13.12 12.78
N PRO A 302 -0.44 -12.13 13.61
CA PRO A 302 -1.30 -11.62 14.66
C PRO A 302 -2.48 -10.83 14.10
N VAL A 303 -3.66 -11.05 14.66
CA VAL A 303 -4.86 -10.25 14.42
C VAL A 303 -4.69 -8.89 15.11
N SER A 304 -5.19 -7.83 14.50
CA SER A 304 -5.23 -6.51 15.12
C SER A 304 -6.23 -6.49 16.28
N GLU A 305 -5.83 -5.94 17.41
CA GLU A 305 -6.74 -5.68 18.54
C GLU A 305 -7.79 -4.62 18.18
N GLU A 306 -7.44 -3.72 17.25
CA GLU A 306 -8.31 -2.67 16.72
C GLU A 306 -9.05 -3.11 15.45
N ARG A 307 -9.20 -4.42 15.24
CA ARG A 307 -9.87 -4.97 14.08
C ARG A 307 -11.28 -4.38 13.92
N GLY A 308 -11.55 -3.81 12.74
CA GLY A 308 -12.83 -3.15 12.43
C GLY A 308 -13.87 -4.06 11.78
N ASP A 309 -13.49 -5.30 11.35
CA ASP A 309 -14.35 -6.19 10.57
C ASP A 309 -14.07 -7.68 10.90
N SER A 310 -14.96 -8.57 10.47
CA SER A 310 -14.89 -10.01 10.62
C SER A 310 -15.08 -10.70 9.27
N PRO A 311 -14.15 -10.51 8.32
CA PRO A 311 -14.33 -10.96 6.95
C PRO A 311 -14.34 -12.49 6.84
N GLN A 312 -15.16 -13.03 5.94
CA GLN A 312 -15.21 -14.45 5.62
C GLN A 312 -14.08 -14.87 4.66
N THR A 313 -13.46 -13.92 4.01
CA THR A 313 -12.32 -14.14 3.11
C THR A 313 -11.26 -13.05 3.32
N LEU A 314 -10.00 -13.45 3.20
CA LEU A 314 -8.86 -12.54 3.23
C LEU A 314 -8.12 -12.59 1.90
N ARG A 315 -7.70 -11.43 1.44
CA ARG A 315 -6.84 -11.29 0.25
C ARG A 315 -5.42 -10.94 0.69
N TRP A 316 -4.45 -11.56 0.02
CA TRP A 316 -3.04 -11.43 0.35
C TRP A 316 -2.20 -11.24 -0.91
N VAL A 317 -1.06 -10.59 -0.77
CA VAL A 317 0.05 -10.67 -1.71
C VAL A 317 1.22 -11.35 -1.00
N ILE A 318 1.72 -12.43 -1.62
CA ILE A 318 2.89 -13.18 -1.13
C ILE A 318 4.04 -12.97 -2.11
N ALA A 319 5.23 -12.69 -1.58
CA ALA A 319 6.44 -12.49 -2.35
C ALA A 319 7.66 -13.05 -1.61
N THR A 320 8.78 -13.24 -2.29
CA THR A 320 10.05 -13.58 -1.63
C THR A 320 10.71 -12.33 -1.03
N GLY A 321 11.61 -12.54 -0.08
CA GLY A 321 12.36 -11.47 0.57
C GLY A 321 11.64 -10.85 1.78
N PRO A 322 12.29 -9.90 2.46
CA PRO A 322 11.72 -9.20 3.61
C PRO A 322 10.67 -8.17 3.20
N GLU A 323 9.73 -7.87 4.07
CA GLU A 323 8.63 -6.92 3.81
C GLU A 323 9.11 -5.49 3.47
N SER A 324 10.32 -5.10 3.89
CA SER A 324 10.95 -3.82 3.54
C SER A 324 11.54 -3.78 2.12
N ALA A 325 11.82 -4.96 1.53
CA ALA A 325 12.42 -5.10 0.21
C ALA A 325 11.96 -6.40 -0.49
N PRO A 326 10.65 -6.58 -0.71
CA PRO A 326 10.12 -7.79 -1.32
C PRO A 326 10.53 -7.88 -2.79
N GLN A 327 10.62 -9.11 -3.29
CA GLN A 327 11.09 -9.40 -4.65
C GLN A 327 9.98 -10.04 -5.50
N ALA A 328 9.90 -9.62 -6.74
CA ALA A 328 9.07 -10.27 -7.74
C ALA A 328 9.70 -11.62 -8.20
N PRO A 329 8.88 -12.58 -8.68
CA PRO A 329 7.44 -12.48 -8.84
C PRO A 329 6.68 -12.48 -7.51
N ALA A 330 5.46 -12.00 -7.52
CA ALA A 330 4.55 -12.02 -6.39
C ALA A 330 3.22 -12.67 -6.78
N PHE A 331 2.51 -13.24 -5.82
CA PHE A 331 1.20 -13.85 -6.04
C PHE A 331 0.13 -13.22 -5.18
N GLU A 332 -0.98 -12.85 -5.83
CA GLU A 332 -2.21 -12.47 -5.15
C GLU A 332 -3.08 -13.71 -4.95
N LEU A 333 -3.58 -13.91 -3.73
CA LEU A 333 -4.45 -15.01 -3.40
C LEU A 333 -5.59 -14.56 -2.49
N THR A 334 -6.70 -15.30 -2.56
CA THR A 334 -7.86 -15.12 -1.68
C THR A 334 -8.02 -16.39 -0.85
N THR A 335 -8.16 -16.25 0.46
CA THR A 335 -8.31 -17.38 1.38
C THR A 335 -9.64 -17.29 2.10
N PRO A 336 -10.44 -18.37 2.19
CA PRO A 336 -11.54 -18.42 3.12
C PRO A 336 -10.99 -18.42 4.56
N VAL A 337 -11.72 -17.79 5.46
CA VAL A 337 -11.40 -17.78 6.90
C VAL A 337 -12.23 -18.87 7.58
N GLN A 338 -11.54 -19.80 8.22
CA GLN A 338 -12.13 -20.85 9.04
C GLN A 338 -12.00 -20.50 10.53
N GLY A 339 -13.02 -20.83 11.31
CA GLY A 339 -13.08 -20.49 12.74
C GLY A 339 -14.04 -19.34 13.02
N THR A 340 -14.20 -19.04 14.29
CA THR A 340 -15.14 -18.00 14.77
C THR A 340 -14.37 -16.77 15.20
N TRP A 341 -14.66 -15.65 14.58
CA TRP A 341 -14.07 -14.37 14.99
C TRP A 341 -14.53 -14.00 16.41
N PRO A 342 -13.62 -13.53 17.28
CA PRO A 342 -14.03 -12.94 18.54
C PRO A 342 -14.89 -11.70 18.26
N PRO A 343 -15.77 -11.29 19.20
CA PRO A 343 -16.49 -10.04 19.08
C PRO A 343 -15.54 -8.89 18.77
N LEU A 344 -16.01 -7.92 17.98
CA LEU A 344 -15.28 -6.67 17.79
C LEU A 344 -15.20 -5.94 19.13
N ALA A 345 -14.06 -5.31 19.41
CA ALA A 345 -13.96 -4.43 20.56
C ALA A 345 -15.05 -3.37 20.45
N GLN A 346 -15.94 -3.34 21.43
CA GLN A 346 -16.89 -2.25 21.49
C GLN A 346 -16.08 -0.96 21.71
N ALA A 347 -16.24 0.01 20.82
CA ALA A 347 -15.70 1.33 21.06
C ALA A 347 -16.20 1.75 22.44
N ALA A 348 -15.29 2.00 23.39
CA ALA A 348 -15.66 2.57 24.67
C ALA A 348 -16.52 3.81 24.38
N PRO A 349 -17.66 3.99 25.05
CA PRO A 349 -18.46 5.20 24.88
C PRO A 349 -17.49 6.37 24.99
N ALA A 350 -17.43 7.21 23.95
CA ALA A 350 -16.57 8.38 23.99
C ALA A 350 -16.99 9.17 25.24
N GLU A 351 -16.13 9.16 26.26
CA GLU A 351 -16.38 10.01 27.44
C GLU A 351 -16.38 11.45 26.91
N ILE A 352 -17.59 11.98 26.79
CA ILE A 352 -17.79 13.39 26.43
C ILE A 352 -17.10 14.19 27.52
N SER A 353 -16.06 14.92 27.18
CA SER A 353 -15.35 15.75 28.16
C SER A 353 -16.37 16.63 28.92
N PRO A 354 -16.18 16.87 30.21
CA PRO A 354 -17.11 17.70 30.98
C PRO A 354 -17.42 19.07 30.34
N ALA A 355 -16.41 19.63 29.64
CA ALA A 355 -16.56 20.87 28.89
C ALA A 355 -17.49 20.72 27.68
N LEU A 356 -17.39 19.62 26.93
CA LEU A 356 -18.29 19.35 25.81
C LEU A 356 -19.71 19.00 26.27
N ALA A 357 -19.84 18.23 27.35
CA ALA A 357 -21.16 17.94 27.95
C ALA A 357 -21.86 19.21 28.40
N LYS A 358 -21.13 20.15 29.00
CA LYS A 358 -21.68 21.47 29.41
C LYS A 358 -22.08 22.29 28.18
N ALA A 359 -21.25 22.36 27.14
CA ALA A 359 -21.59 23.12 25.93
C ALA A 359 -22.82 22.54 25.20
N LEU A 360 -22.96 21.21 25.15
CA LEU A 360 -24.13 20.55 24.59
C LEU A 360 -25.39 20.83 25.40
N ALA A 361 -25.30 20.85 26.74
CA ALA A 361 -26.42 21.17 27.62
C ALA A 361 -26.86 22.66 27.52
N GLU A 362 -25.91 23.57 27.28
CA GLU A 362 -26.21 25.00 27.07
C GLU A 362 -26.87 25.22 25.70
N ASN A 363 -26.44 24.57 24.64
CA ASN A 363 -27.07 24.63 23.30
C ASN A 363 -28.47 23.99 23.25
N ALA A 364 -28.74 22.99 24.08
CA ALA A 364 -30.06 22.38 24.13
C ALA A 364 -31.11 23.24 24.87
N ARG A 365 -30.72 24.34 25.52
CA ARG A 365 -31.58 25.27 26.25
C ARG A 365 -31.82 26.59 25.52
N ALA A 366 -31.14 26.80 24.37
CA ALA A 366 -31.33 27.97 23.52
C ALA A 366 -32.30 27.67 22.38
#